data_5efcb6eaa9c6122b1c4543a40998e5b8
#
_entry.id   5efcb6eaa9c6122b1c4543a40998e5b8
#
_cell.length_a   1.000
_cell.length_b   1.000
_cell.length_c   1.000
_cell.angle_alpha   90.00
_cell.angle_beta   90.00
_cell.angle_gamma   90.00
#
_symmetry.space_group_name_H-M   'P 1'
#
loop_
_entity.id
_entity.type
_entity.pdbx_description
1 polymer ?
#
loop_
_entity_poly.entity_id
_entity_poly.type
_entity_poly.pdbx_seq_one_letter_code
_entity_poly.pdbx_strand_id
1 'polypeptide(L)'
;MMYPKFSRRGFLGVAAASTAAMTLSSIRAMAAGLPLPTSPVTLNIVDAAGNLALTQGAFDAYAAAKPNLVSRMTFTKATSPELPGKIKAQQAAKRLDIDVVLIGPDALSAGLAQDMWVDIGSIKDSGLPDLKAIYQEPAYRMQGLSKGRGVTITYYPSGPLIGYMPAKVKTVPKTAEQLLDWTRQNPNKFIYARPANSGPGRTFLMGLPYLLKDSNPKDPVKGWDKTWAFLKELHKNIEYYPAGTGALMKEFGEGTRDMTVTTTGWDINPRVLGVVPKEAAIGTFEGFHWVCDAHYISVPKGISDEKLAVILDMITFMLQPAQQAITYDKGYFYPGPAVKDVPLSMAPKASQDAIAEFGRPEYDNWIKNNPVELPLEPEALVTAFRRWDEDVAAVAK
;
A
#
# COMPACT_ATOMS: atom_id res chain seq x y z
N MET A 1 15.39 -66.95 32.34
CA MET A 1 16.30 -67.92 31.68
C MET A 1 16.88 -67.25 30.47
N MET A 2 18.20 -67.16 30.46
CA MET A 2 19.16 -66.99 29.36
C MET A 2 19.02 -65.79 28.40
N TYR A 3 19.90 -64.83 28.64
CA TYR A 3 20.43 -63.90 27.64
C TYR A 3 21.53 -64.64 26.83
N PRO A 4 21.70 -64.34 25.55
CA PRO A 4 23.00 -64.46 24.88
C PRO A 4 23.61 -63.08 24.59
N LYS A 5 24.88 -63.02 24.94
CA LYS A 5 25.85 -61.97 24.65
C LYS A 5 26.11 -61.94 23.15
N PHE A 6 26.14 -60.69 22.54
CA PHE A 6 26.73 -60.51 21.24
C PHE A 6 28.02 -59.70 21.30
N SER A 7 29.00 -60.29 20.67
CA SER A 7 30.38 -59.90 20.53
C SER A 7 30.55 -58.73 19.58
N ARG A 8 31.51 -57.87 19.88
CA ARG A 8 32.07 -56.88 19.01
C ARG A 8 32.90 -57.58 17.91
N ARG A 9 32.60 -57.30 16.61
CA ARG A 9 33.58 -57.11 15.50
C ARG A 9 32.85 -57.04 14.18
N GLY A 10 33.13 -55.95 13.47
CA GLY A 10 33.19 -55.90 11.99
C GLY A 10 31.95 -55.57 11.24
N PHE A 11 31.83 -54.34 10.84
CA PHE A 11 31.70 -54.03 9.42
C PHE A 11 31.96 -52.53 9.17
N LEU A 12 33.05 -52.25 8.49
CA LEU A 12 33.28 -51.00 7.80
C LEU A 12 32.37 -51.00 6.58
N GLY A 13 31.34 -50.13 6.61
CA GLY A 13 30.49 -49.78 5.47
C GLY A 13 30.58 -48.30 5.26
N VAL A 14 31.27 -47.89 4.22
CA VAL A 14 31.36 -46.49 3.75
C VAL A 14 29.97 -46.04 3.34
N ALA A 15 29.28 -45.25 4.17
CA ALA A 15 28.16 -44.44 3.77
C ALA A 15 28.68 -43.01 3.58
N ALA A 16 28.90 -42.63 2.33
CA ALA A 16 29.15 -41.25 1.95
C ALA A 16 27.87 -40.44 2.25
N ALA A 17 27.78 -39.85 3.44
CA ALA A 17 26.82 -38.84 3.74
C ALA A 17 27.28 -37.54 3.01
N SER A 18 26.64 -37.26 1.90
CA SER A 18 26.74 -35.97 1.23
C SER A 18 26.14 -34.89 2.15
N THR A 19 26.95 -34.38 3.07
CA THR A 19 26.67 -33.09 3.71
C THR A 19 26.80 -32.05 2.64
N ALA A 20 25.67 -31.72 2.01
CA ALA A 20 25.52 -30.44 1.32
C ALA A 20 25.66 -29.38 2.39
N ALA A 21 26.89 -28.97 2.65
CA ALA A 21 27.17 -27.69 3.29
C ALA A 21 26.62 -26.64 2.35
N MET A 22 25.39 -26.16 2.62
CA MET A 22 24.97 -24.85 2.15
C MET A 22 25.97 -23.86 2.74
N THR A 23 26.99 -23.55 1.97
CA THR A 23 27.77 -22.36 2.15
C THR A 23 26.78 -21.20 2.01
N LEU A 24 26.29 -20.72 3.13
CA LEU A 24 25.80 -19.36 3.25
C LEU A 24 26.96 -18.47 2.80
N SER A 25 27.05 -18.26 1.49
CA SER A 25 27.83 -17.16 0.96
C SER A 25 27.24 -15.92 1.63
N SER A 26 27.95 -15.40 2.61
CA SER A 26 27.75 -14.07 3.11
C SER A 26 27.85 -13.15 1.90
N ILE A 27 26.72 -12.86 1.27
CA ILE A 27 26.58 -11.75 0.36
C ILE A 27 26.86 -10.55 1.27
N ARG A 28 28.09 -10.11 1.31
CA ARG A 28 28.43 -8.76 1.72
C ARG A 28 27.69 -7.87 0.72
N ALA A 29 26.50 -7.43 1.10
CA ALA A 29 25.89 -6.28 0.48
C ALA A 29 26.84 -5.11 0.76
N MET A 30 27.75 -4.87 -0.16
CA MET A 30 28.47 -3.64 -0.22
C MET A 30 27.46 -2.59 -0.69
N ALA A 31 26.93 -1.82 0.24
CA ALA A 31 26.42 -0.49 -0.08
C ALA A 31 27.66 0.31 -0.50
N ALA A 32 28.01 0.22 -1.77
CA ALA A 32 29.30 0.71 -2.28
C ALA A 32 29.33 2.23 -2.46
N GLY A 33 28.52 2.98 -1.75
CA GLY A 33 28.59 4.44 -1.67
C GLY A 33 28.55 4.94 -0.24
N LEU A 34 27.88 4.21 0.68
CA LEU A 34 27.74 4.62 2.07
C LEU A 34 28.23 3.48 2.97
N PRO A 35 29.27 3.71 3.80
CA PRO A 35 29.80 2.68 4.69
C PRO A 35 28.75 2.33 5.75
N LEU A 36 28.53 1.02 5.97
CA LEU A 36 27.73 0.55 7.09
C LEU A 36 28.38 0.96 8.42
N PRO A 37 27.58 1.32 9.43
CA PRO A 37 28.07 1.75 10.72
C PRO A 37 28.81 0.61 11.44
N THR A 38 29.79 0.98 12.27
CA THR A 38 30.52 0.05 13.13
C THR A 38 29.77 -0.29 14.42
N SER A 39 28.74 0.50 14.74
CA SER A 39 27.85 0.29 15.90
C SER A 39 26.40 0.32 15.45
N PRO A 40 25.52 -0.50 16.09
CA PRO A 40 24.13 -0.57 15.69
C PRO A 40 23.40 0.78 15.88
N VAL A 41 22.60 1.17 14.92
CA VAL A 41 21.80 2.40 14.98
C VAL A 41 20.38 2.15 15.52
N THR A 42 19.75 3.21 16.02
CA THR A 42 18.31 3.22 16.30
C THR A 42 17.58 3.86 15.12
N LEU A 43 16.48 3.25 14.65
CA LEU A 43 15.63 3.78 13.58
C LEU A 43 14.23 4.11 14.11
N ASN A 44 13.77 5.33 13.81
CA ASN A 44 12.44 5.81 14.10
C ASN A 44 11.60 5.83 12.82
N ILE A 45 10.60 4.97 12.77
CA ILE A 45 9.76 4.73 11.60
C ILE A 45 8.38 5.32 11.85
N VAL A 46 7.90 6.13 10.91
CA VAL A 46 6.55 6.72 10.96
C VAL A 46 5.71 6.15 9.84
N ASP A 47 4.58 5.57 10.20
CA ASP A 47 3.58 5.05 9.26
C ASP A 47 2.43 6.05 9.08
N ALA A 48 2.29 6.59 7.88
CA ALA A 48 1.19 7.46 7.50
C ALA A 48 0.21 6.83 6.48
N ALA A 49 0.46 5.58 6.08
CA ALA A 49 -0.33 4.89 5.07
C ALA A 49 -1.02 3.62 5.59
N GLY A 50 -0.78 3.22 6.85
CA GLY A 50 -1.21 1.93 7.38
C GLY A 50 -0.33 0.77 6.90
N ASN A 51 0.87 1.06 6.39
CA ASN A 51 1.76 0.07 5.79
C ASN A 51 2.36 -0.90 6.81
N LEU A 52 2.46 -0.54 8.09
CA LEU A 52 2.97 -1.43 9.13
C LEU A 52 2.15 -2.73 9.25
N ALA A 53 0.86 -2.71 8.94
CA ALA A 53 0.07 -3.94 8.88
C ALA A 53 0.65 -4.95 7.89
N LEU A 54 1.28 -4.48 6.82
CA LEU A 54 1.85 -5.26 5.73
C LEU A 54 3.33 -5.59 5.93
N THR A 55 4.08 -4.76 6.67
CA THR A 55 5.54 -4.78 6.65
C THR A 55 6.19 -4.94 8.03
N GLN A 56 5.42 -4.87 9.13
CA GLN A 56 5.97 -5.02 10.48
C GLN A 56 6.81 -6.29 10.63
N GLY A 57 6.30 -7.43 10.13
CA GLY A 57 7.02 -8.70 10.19
C GLY A 57 8.36 -8.68 9.43
N ALA A 58 8.45 -7.92 8.33
CA ALA A 58 9.70 -7.77 7.58
C ALA A 58 10.71 -6.88 8.31
N PHE A 59 10.26 -5.81 8.99
CA PHE A 59 11.12 -5.01 9.86
C PHE A 59 11.67 -5.81 11.04
N ASP A 60 10.81 -6.59 11.68
CA ASP A 60 11.20 -7.45 12.82
C ASP A 60 12.20 -8.52 12.38
N ALA A 61 11.97 -9.14 11.22
CA ALA A 61 12.87 -10.12 10.63
C ALA A 61 14.24 -9.49 10.28
N TYR A 62 14.26 -8.26 9.76
CA TYR A 62 15.49 -7.54 9.50
C TYR A 62 16.28 -7.26 10.79
N ALA A 63 15.62 -6.73 11.82
CA ALA A 63 16.27 -6.46 13.11
C ALA A 63 16.87 -7.74 13.73
N ALA A 64 16.13 -8.86 13.64
CA ALA A 64 16.61 -10.16 14.13
C ALA A 64 17.82 -10.69 13.31
N ALA A 65 17.80 -10.48 11.98
CA ALA A 65 18.90 -10.93 11.10
C ALA A 65 20.15 -10.05 11.16
N LYS A 66 20.00 -8.78 11.55
CA LYS A 66 21.07 -7.76 11.50
C LYS A 66 21.25 -7.02 12.83
N PRO A 67 21.42 -7.71 13.99
CA PRO A 67 21.54 -7.06 15.30
C PRO A 67 22.79 -6.18 15.44
N ASN A 68 23.77 -6.39 14.56
CA ASN A 68 24.98 -5.56 14.47
C ASN A 68 24.75 -4.23 13.72
N LEU A 69 23.65 -4.08 12.99
CA LEU A 69 23.30 -2.85 12.26
C LEU A 69 22.17 -2.08 12.95
N VAL A 70 21.23 -2.76 13.61
CA VAL A 70 20.08 -2.14 14.26
C VAL A 70 19.98 -2.60 15.70
N SER A 71 20.07 -1.64 16.63
CA SER A 71 19.88 -1.89 18.07
C SER A 71 18.41 -1.80 18.48
N ARG A 72 17.63 -0.95 17.81
CA ARG A 72 16.22 -0.71 18.11
C ARG A 72 15.50 -0.08 16.93
N MET A 73 14.25 -0.49 16.70
CA MET A 73 13.29 0.20 15.86
C MET A 73 12.12 0.70 16.70
N THR A 74 11.67 1.92 16.45
CA THR A 74 10.44 2.45 17.02
C THR A 74 9.44 2.72 15.92
N PHE A 75 8.17 2.46 16.19
CA PHE A 75 7.09 2.61 15.22
C PHE A 75 6.05 3.58 15.77
N THR A 76 5.73 4.61 14.98
CA THR A 76 4.67 5.57 15.31
C THR A 76 3.76 5.77 14.11
N LYS A 77 2.54 6.26 14.36
CA LYS A 77 1.57 6.56 13.32
C LYS A 77 1.38 8.07 13.20
N ALA A 78 1.16 8.52 11.98
CA ALA A 78 0.74 9.88 11.66
C ALA A 78 -0.34 9.83 10.58
N THR A 79 -1.05 10.92 10.34
CA THR A 79 -1.90 11.04 9.16
C THR A 79 -1.10 11.60 7.98
N SER A 80 -1.44 11.20 6.76
CA SER A 80 -0.78 11.74 5.55
C SER A 80 -0.79 13.27 5.47
N PRO A 81 -1.87 13.98 5.83
CA PRO A 81 -1.89 15.44 5.81
C PRO A 81 -0.99 16.10 6.86
N GLU A 82 -0.75 15.46 8.01
CA GLU A 82 0.06 16.04 9.10
C GLU A 82 1.56 15.81 8.93
N LEU A 83 1.94 14.69 8.31
CA LEU A 83 3.32 14.24 8.22
C LEU A 83 4.27 15.26 7.56
N PRO A 84 3.94 15.87 6.40
CA PRO A 84 4.83 16.84 5.75
C PRO A 84 5.13 18.05 6.63
N GLY A 85 4.13 18.61 7.30
CA GLY A 85 4.31 19.73 8.21
C GLY A 85 5.24 19.42 9.39
N LYS A 86 5.07 18.23 9.97
CA LYS A 86 5.90 17.74 11.08
C LYS A 86 7.37 17.57 10.66
N ILE A 87 7.62 16.93 9.52
CA ILE A 87 8.99 16.74 9.01
C ILE A 87 9.63 18.08 8.67
N LYS A 88 8.90 18.98 8.00
CA LYS A 88 9.42 20.31 7.64
C LYS A 88 9.83 21.11 8.86
N ALA A 89 9.02 21.08 9.92
CA ALA A 89 9.37 21.74 11.18
C ALA A 89 10.65 21.18 11.81
N GLN A 90 10.82 19.86 11.80
CA GLN A 90 12.02 19.19 12.30
C GLN A 90 13.26 19.51 11.45
N GLN A 91 13.13 19.51 10.12
CA GLN A 91 14.20 19.87 9.20
C GLN A 91 14.65 21.33 9.39
N ALA A 92 13.69 22.28 9.55
CA ALA A 92 13.98 23.67 9.83
C ALA A 92 14.70 23.87 11.18
N ALA A 93 14.35 23.08 12.18
CA ALA A 93 15.00 23.06 13.50
C ALA A 93 16.35 22.31 13.50
N LYS A 94 16.76 21.70 12.39
CA LYS A 94 17.94 20.82 12.27
C LYS A 94 17.94 19.70 13.32
N ARG A 95 16.77 19.24 13.70
CA ARG A 95 16.55 18.16 14.68
C ARG A 95 15.53 17.18 14.12
N LEU A 96 16.02 16.18 13.39
CA LEU A 96 15.20 15.18 12.76
C LEU A 96 15.10 13.95 13.68
N ASP A 97 13.87 13.65 14.13
CA ASP A 97 13.56 12.49 14.96
C ASP A 97 12.88 11.36 14.15
N ILE A 98 12.71 11.55 12.83
CA ILE A 98 12.08 10.60 11.91
C ILE A 98 13.13 10.13 10.91
N ASP A 99 13.41 8.83 10.88
CA ASP A 99 14.42 8.25 10.00
C ASP A 99 13.81 7.64 8.73
N VAL A 100 12.64 7.02 8.86
CA VAL A 100 11.94 6.34 7.78
C VAL A 100 10.46 6.70 7.82
N VAL A 101 9.88 6.90 6.65
CA VAL A 101 8.43 7.07 6.53
C VAL A 101 7.84 6.01 5.58
N LEU A 102 6.69 5.47 5.99
CA LEU A 102 5.86 4.58 5.19
C LEU A 102 4.66 5.38 4.70
N ILE A 103 4.61 5.66 3.41
CA ILE A 103 3.69 6.64 2.82
C ILE A 103 3.00 6.10 1.56
N GLY A 104 1.80 6.61 1.31
CA GLY A 104 1.10 6.45 0.04
C GLY A 104 1.45 7.56 -0.96
N PRO A 105 0.87 7.56 -2.16
CA PRO A 105 1.09 8.58 -3.18
C PRO A 105 0.76 10.00 -2.73
N ASP A 106 -0.17 10.17 -1.80
CA ASP A 106 -0.60 11.44 -1.21
C ASP A 106 0.54 12.13 -0.44
N ALA A 107 1.08 11.48 0.60
CA ALA A 107 2.19 12.04 1.39
C ALA A 107 3.50 12.08 0.57
N LEU A 108 3.72 11.09 -0.33
CA LEU A 108 4.84 11.13 -1.27
C LEU A 108 4.79 12.41 -2.11
N SER A 109 3.65 12.70 -2.73
CA SER A 109 3.44 13.87 -3.60
C SER A 109 3.61 15.18 -2.84
N ALA A 110 3.02 15.29 -1.64
CA ALA A 110 3.16 16.47 -0.79
C ALA A 110 4.61 16.74 -0.38
N GLY A 111 5.38 15.69 -0.10
CA GLY A 111 6.79 15.81 0.25
C GLY A 111 7.69 16.09 -0.96
N LEU A 112 7.36 15.57 -2.15
CA LEU A 112 8.03 15.92 -3.41
C LEU A 112 7.89 17.40 -3.72
N ALA A 113 6.67 17.93 -3.62
CA ALA A 113 6.39 19.37 -3.85
C ALA A 113 7.18 20.29 -2.89
N GLN A 114 7.62 19.80 -1.74
CA GLN A 114 8.37 20.54 -0.73
C GLN A 114 9.84 20.13 -0.63
N ASP A 115 10.31 19.29 -1.54
CA ASP A 115 11.71 18.78 -1.61
C ASP A 115 12.20 18.16 -0.27
N MET A 116 11.35 17.36 0.37
CA MET A 116 11.60 16.85 1.72
C MET A 116 12.37 15.53 1.77
N TRP A 117 12.35 14.75 0.67
CA TRP A 117 12.89 13.39 0.64
C TRP A 117 14.31 13.31 0.12
N VAL A 118 15.10 12.39 0.67
CA VAL A 118 16.41 12.01 0.11
C VAL A 118 16.21 11.49 -1.31
N ASP A 119 17.10 11.87 -2.22
CA ASP A 119 17.14 11.32 -3.57
C ASP A 119 17.89 9.99 -3.60
N ILE A 120 17.17 8.93 -3.25
CA ILE A 120 17.71 7.56 -3.23
C ILE A 120 18.15 7.13 -4.64
N GLY A 121 17.41 7.57 -5.67
CA GLY A 121 17.71 7.24 -7.06
C GLY A 121 19.01 7.81 -7.59
N SER A 122 19.55 8.86 -6.95
CA SER A 122 20.84 9.46 -7.30
C SER A 122 22.05 8.84 -6.58
N ILE A 123 21.81 7.98 -5.59
CA ILE A 123 22.88 7.34 -4.82
C ILE A 123 23.53 6.26 -5.68
N LYS A 124 24.76 6.50 -6.11
CA LYS A 124 25.55 5.49 -6.82
C LYS A 124 25.83 4.31 -5.88
N ASP A 125 25.72 3.12 -6.44
CA ASP A 125 25.98 1.89 -5.70
C ASP A 125 25.21 1.80 -4.36
N SER A 126 23.93 2.19 -4.40
CA SER A 126 23.04 2.19 -3.22
C SER A 126 22.81 0.80 -2.60
N GLY A 127 23.26 -0.26 -3.26
CA GLY A 127 22.99 -1.65 -2.85
C GLY A 127 21.57 -2.14 -3.17
N LEU A 128 20.70 -1.26 -3.68
CA LEU A 128 19.35 -1.67 -4.11
C LEU A 128 19.44 -2.59 -5.34
N PRO A 129 18.57 -3.61 -5.44
CA PRO A 129 18.49 -4.45 -6.62
C PRO A 129 18.00 -3.64 -7.83
N ASP A 130 18.17 -4.19 -9.03
CA ASP A 130 17.53 -3.63 -10.22
C ASP A 130 16.00 -3.74 -10.09
N LEU A 131 15.37 -2.63 -9.70
CA LEU A 131 13.94 -2.55 -9.45
C LEU A 131 13.12 -2.91 -10.69
N LYS A 132 13.61 -2.61 -11.90
CA LYS A 132 12.95 -3.01 -13.15
C LYS A 132 12.95 -4.52 -13.34
N ALA A 133 14.03 -5.16 -12.94
CA ALA A 133 14.17 -6.60 -13.08
C ALA A 133 13.29 -7.37 -12.08
N ILE A 134 13.06 -6.84 -10.87
CA ILE A 134 12.38 -7.57 -9.80
C ILE A 134 10.89 -7.23 -9.66
N TYR A 135 10.45 -6.02 -9.99
CA TYR A 135 9.06 -5.61 -9.83
C TYR A 135 8.11 -6.20 -10.87
N GLN A 136 6.84 -6.35 -10.47
CA GLN A 136 5.74 -6.44 -11.42
C GLN A 136 5.70 -5.16 -12.28
N GLU A 137 5.27 -5.27 -13.54
CA GLU A 137 5.26 -4.12 -14.45
C GLU A 137 4.48 -2.91 -13.89
N PRO A 138 3.26 -3.05 -13.35
CA PRO A 138 2.55 -1.91 -12.78
C PRO A 138 3.24 -1.33 -11.54
N ALA A 139 3.86 -2.18 -10.70
CA ALA A 139 4.63 -1.71 -9.54
C ALA A 139 5.88 -0.92 -9.95
N TYR A 140 6.53 -1.34 -11.04
CA TYR A 140 7.65 -0.58 -11.60
C TYR A 140 7.20 0.78 -12.16
N ARG A 141 6.03 0.85 -12.79
CA ARG A 141 5.45 2.12 -13.21
C ARG A 141 5.13 3.03 -12.01
N MET A 142 4.60 2.46 -10.90
CA MET A 142 4.39 3.20 -9.65
C MET A 142 5.71 3.72 -9.07
N GLN A 143 6.80 2.92 -9.15
CA GLN A 143 8.14 3.37 -8.73
C GLN A 143 8.55 4.66 -9.45
N GLY A 144 8.21 4.82 -10.72
CA GLY A 144 8.49 6.04 -11.49
C GLY A 144 7.90 7.31 -10.87
N LEU A 145 6.72 7.23 -10.25
CA LEU A 145 6.07 8.37 -9.59
C LEU A 145 6.84 8.89 -8.38
N SER A 146 7.69 8.07 -7.78
CA SER A 146 8.54 8.51 -6.66
C SER A 146 9.66 9.46 -7.10
N LYS A 147 9.96 9.55 -8.39
CA LYS A 147 11.04 10.38 -8.95
C LYS A 147 12.38 10.14 -8.22
N GLY A 148 12.65 8.88 -7.84
CA GLY A 148 13.84 8.48 -7.07
C GLY A 148 13.80 8.83 -5.57
N ARG A 149 12.70 9.41 -5.07
CA ARG A 149 12.59 9.88 -3.68
C ARG A 149 11.88 8.91 -2.75
N GLY A 150 11.68 7.68 -3.20
CA GLY A 150 11.10 6.59 -2.43
C GLY A 150 11.26 5.28 -3.16
N VAL A 151 11.12 4.17 -2.44
CA VAL A 151 11.14 2.81 -2.98
C VAL A 151 9.79 2.17 -2.73
N THR A 152 9.16 1.66 -3.79
CA THR A 152 7.88 0.96 -3.74
C THR A 152 8.04 -0.33 -2.95
N ILE A 153 7.28 -0.49 -1.86
CA ILE A 153 7.38 -1.67 -1.01
C ILE A 153 6.16 -2.59 -1.12
N THR A 154 5.00 -2.02 -1.45
CA THR A 154 3.77 -2.79 -1.70
C THR A 154 3.04 -2.20 -2.90
N TYR A 155 2.26 -3.06 -3.58
CA TYR A 155 1.48 -2.68 -4.75
C TYR A 155 0.14 -3.44 -4.75
N TYR A 156 -0.90 -2.79 -5.26
CA TYR A 156 -2.15 -3.45 -5.60
C TYR A 156 -2.91 -2.70 -6.73
N PRO A 157 -3.78 -3.38 -7.49
CA PRO A 157 -4.58 -2.73 -8.54
C PRO A 157 -5.59 -1.73 -7.97
N SER A 158 -5.97 -1.85 -6.71
CA SER A 158 -6.77 -0.94 -5.90
C SER A 158 -8.24 -0.88 -6.29
N GLY A 159 -8.70 0.15 -6.99
CA GLY A 159 -10.11 0.41 -7.30
C GLY A 159 -10.27 1.39 -8.47
N PRO A 160 -11.44 2.08 -8.54
CA PRO A 160 -12.55 2.10 -7.58
C PRO A 160 -13.48 0.88 -7.71
N LEU A 161 -13.88 0.33 -6.57
CA LEU A 161 -14.93 -0.67 -6.48
C LEU A 161 -16.12 -0.09 -5.70
N ILE A 162 -17.32 -0.62 -5.94
CA ILE A 162 -18.51 -0.34 -5.13
C ILE A 162 -18.64 -1.42 -4.07
N GLY A 163 -18.64 -1.04 -2.79
CA GLY A 163 -19.04 -1.89 -1.68
C GLY A 163 -20.52 -1.67 -1.36
N TYR A 164 -21.29 -2.71 -1.15
CA TYR A 164 -22.72 -2.58 -0.85
C TYR A 164 -23.25 -3.72 0.02
N MET A 165 -24.38 -3.48 0.71
CA MET A 165 -25.11 -4.47 1.47
C MET A 165 -26.21 -5.09 0.61
N PRO A 166 -26.15 -6.36 0.21
CA PRO A 166 -27.12 -6.99 -0.69
C PRO A 166 -28.56 -6.99 -0.14
N ALA A 167 -28.71 -7.00 1.20
CA ALA A 167 -30.01 -6.89 1.85
C ALA A 167 -30.70 -5.54 1.57
N LYS A 168 -29.91 -4.47 1.36
CA LYS A 168 -30.37 -3.07 1.18
C LYS A 168 -30.35 -2.63 -0.28
N VAL A 169 -29.31 -2.99 -1.03
CA VAL A 169 -29.11 -2.57 -2.42
C VAL A 169 -29.44 -3.74 -3.35
N LYS A 170 -30.63 -3.71 -3.95
CA LYS A 170 -31.11 -4.77 -4.84
C LYS A 170 -30.59 -4.64 -6.26
N THR A 171 -30.41 -3.41 -6.73
CA THR A 171 -29.82 -3.10 -8.04
C THR A 171 -28.61 -2.24 -7.83
N VAL A 172 -27.44 -2.80 -8.13
CA VAL A 172 -26.15 -2.11 -7.99
C VAL A 172 -25.95 -1.21 -9.19
N PRO A 173 -25.65 0.09 -9.01
CA PRO A 173 -25.34 0.99 -10.09
C PRO A 173 -24.17 0.49 -10.95
N LYS A 174 -24.34 0.53 -12.27
CA LYS A 174 -23.33 0.12 -13.26
C LYS A 174 -22.67 1.29 -13.97
N THR A 175 -23.25 2.49 -13.88
CA THR A 175 -22.68 3.71 -14.45
C THR A 175 -22.66 4.82 -13.41
N ALA A 176 -21.90 5.87 -13.67
CA ALA A 176 -21.85 7.05 -12.79
C ALA A 176 -23.23 7.73 -12.67
N GLU A 177 -23.98 7.79 -13.78
CA GLU A 177 -25.34 8.33 -13.81
C GLU A 177 -26.29 7.50 -12.95
N GLN A 178 -26.24 6.16 -13.05
CA GLN A 178 -27.05 5.27 -12.21
C GLN A 178 -26.68 5.42 -10.72
N LEU A 179 -25.41 5.64 -10.38
CA LEU A 179 -25.00 5.93 -9.01
C LEU A 179 -25.64 7.25 -8.52
N LEU A 180 -25.59 8.28 -9.35
CA LEU A 180 -26.20 9.58 -9.01
C LEU A 180 -27.70 9.45 -8.79
N ASP A 181 -28.40 8.74 -9.68
CA ASP A 181 -29.85 8.51 -9.56
C ASP A 181 -30.19 7.67 -8.33
N TRP A 182 -29.38 6.64 -8.03
CA TRP A 182 -29.55 5.85 -6.82
C TRP A 182 -29.40 6.71 -5.56
N THR A 183 -28.42 7.60 -5.52
CA THR A 183 -28.17 8.48 -4.36
C THR A 183 -29.28 9.52 -4.17
N ARG A 184 -29.92 10.00 -5.25
CA ARG A 184 -31.11 10.89 -5.18
C ARG A 184 -32.30 10.18 -4.55
N GLN A 185 -32.49 8.89 -4.87
CA GLN A 185 -33.58 8.06 -4.30
C GLN A 185 -33.24 7.58 -2.87
N ASN A 186 -31.97 7.53 -2.52
CA ASN A 186 -31.48 7.04 -1.23
C ASN A 186 -30.50 8.06 -0.62
N PRO A 187 -30.96 9.26 -0.24
CA PRO A 187 -30.09 10.32 0.27
C PRO A 187 -29.36 9.86 1.53
N ASN A 188 -28.08 10.19 1.62
CA ASN A 188 -27.19 9.84 2.72
C ASN A 188 -26.92 8.34 2.90
N LYS A 189 -27.32 7.47 1.94
CA LYS A 189 -27.06 6.03 2.00
C LYS A 189 -25.81 5.60 1.24
N PHE A 190 -25.27 6.47 0.39
CA PHE A 190 -23.94 6.34 -0.23
C PHE A 190 -22.98 7.34 0.39
N ILE A 191 -21.75 6.92 0.61
CA ILE A 191 -20.71 7.78 1.18
C ILE A 191 -19.33 7.33 0.70
N TYR A 192 -18.38 8.26 0.63
CA TYR A 192 -16.94 7.99 0.48
C TYR A 192 -16.14 8.92 1.37
N ALA A 193 -14.93 8.51 1.76
CA ALA A 193 -14.08 9.31 2.62
C ALA A 193 -13.28 10.34 1.80
N ARG A 194 -12.78 11.38 2.46
CA ARG A 194 -11.95 12.44 1.85
C ARG A 194 -10.80 11.84 1.04
N PRO A 195 -10.66 12.17 -0.25
CA PRO A 195 -9.68 11.56 -1.14
C PRO A 195 -8.23 11.72 -0.69
N ALA A 196 -7.90 12.84 -0.06
CA ALA A 196 -6.55 13.12 0.43
C ALA A 196 -6.09 12.20 1.58
N ASN A 197 -7.03 11.49 2.22
CA ASN A 197 -6.72 10.60 3.36
C ASN A 197 -7.42 9.24 3.25
N SER A 198 -7.74 8.81 2.04
CA SER A 198 -8.45 7.55 1.79
C SER A 198 -8.05 6.95 0.44
N GLY A 199 -7.48 5.75 0.43
CA GLY A 199 -7.22 4.99 -0.80
C GLY A 199 -8.48 4.80 -1.65
N PRO A 200 -9.59 4.26 -1.10
CA PRO A 200 -10.87 4.18 -1.81
C PRO A 200 -11.39 5.52 -2.33
N GLY A 201 -11.38 6.57 -1.50
CA GLY A 201 -11.79 7.92 -1.94
C GLY A 201 -10.92 8.48 -3.05
N ARG A 202 -9.60 8.27 -2.95
CA ARG A 202 -8.63 8.68 -3.96
C ARG A 202 -8.84 7.95 -5.29
N THR A 203 -8.99 6.64 -5.28
CA THR A 203 -9.22 5.86 -6.51
C THR A 203 -10.57 6.15 -7.12
N PHE A 204 -11.61 6.45 -6.32
CA PHE A 204 -12.90 6.91 -6.84
C PHE A 204 -12.75 8.24 -7.58
N LEU A 205 -12.13 9.23 -6.93
CA LEU A 205 -11.88 10.54 -7.55
C LEU A 205 -11.13 10.41 -8.88
N MET A 206 -10.06 9.60 -8.93
CA MET A 206 -9.26 9.42 -10.13
C MET A 206 -9.84 8.45 -11.16
N GLY A 207 -10.78 7.58 -10.75
CA GLY A 207 -11.48 6.67 -11.66
C GLY A 207 -12.62 7.34 -12.43
N LEU A 208 -13.26 8.35 -11.83
CA LEU A 208 -14.40 9.06 -12.44
C LEU A 208 -14.10 9.65 -13.83
N PRO A 209 -12.94 10.26 -14.10
CA PRO A 209 -12.65 10.81 -15.43
C PRO A 209 -12.69 9.76 -16.55
N TYR A 210 -12.31 8.51 -16.26
CA TYR A 210 -12.40 7.41 -17.22
C TYR A 210 -13.85 6.98 -17.42
N LEU A 211 -14.61 6.83 -16.33
CA LEU A 211 -16.02 6.45 -16.37
C LEU A 211 -16.89 7.49 -17.10
N LEU A 212 -16.64 8.75 -16.84
CA LEU A 212 -17.38 9.88 -17.44
C LEU A 212 -16.85 10.29 -18.82
N LYS A 213 -15.73 9.66 -19.25
CA LYS A 213 -15.08 9.99 -20.53
C LYS A 213 -14.75 11.47 -20.62
N ASP A 214 -14.06 11.97 -19.61
CA ASP A 214 -13.49 13.29 -19.59
C ASP A 214 -12.40 13.45 -20.66
N SER A 215 -12.12 14.67 -21.10
CA SER A 215 -11.23 14.93 -22.22
C SER A 215 -9.77 14.53 -21.94
N ASN A 216 -9.32 14.64 -20.70
CA ASN A 216 -8.01 14.20 -20.25
C ASN A 216 -8.04 13.70 -18.79
N PRO A 217 -8.10 12.38 -18.55
CA PRO A 217 -8.10 11.81 -17.21
C PRO A 217 -6.87 12.12 -16.35
N LYS A 218 -5.80 12.63 -16.95
CA LYS A 218 -4.56 12.98 -16.24
C LYS A 218 -4.45 14.48 -15.90
N ASP A 219 -5.38 15.31 -16.37
CA ASP A 219 -5.38 16.75 -16.09
C ASP A 219 -6.62 17.17 -15.28
N PRO A 220 -6.51 17.27 -13.95
CA PRO A 220 -7.64 17.64 -13.09
C PRO A 220 -8.04 19.12 -13.23
N VAL A 221 -7.25 19.93 -13.94
CA VAL A 221 -7.54 21.37 -14.12
C VAL A 221 -8.39 21.61 -15.34
N LYS A 222 -7.98 21.08 -16.50
CA LYS A 222 -8.60 21.36 -17.79
C LYS A 222 -9.34 20.16 -18.40
N GLY A 223 -9.09 18.98 -17.87
CA GLY A 223 -9.58 17.73 -18.44
C GLY A 223 -10.73 17.07 -17.70
N TRP A 224 -11.18 17.56 -16.52
CA TRP A 224 -12.14 16.91 -15.63
C TRP A 224 -13.48 17.63 -15.50
N ASP A 225 -13.96 18.28 -16.54
CA ASP A 225 -15.21 19.08 -16.46
C ASP A 225 -16.42 18.23 -16.04
N LYS A 226 -16.55 17.02 -16.61
CA LYS A 226 -17.66 16.11 -16.29
C LYS A 226 -17.50 15.55 -14.87
N THR A 227 -16.29 15.20 -14.46
CA THR A 227 -16.00 14.71 -13.10
C THR A 227 -16.37 15.75 -12.05
N TRP A 228 -15.96 17.01 -12.22
CA TRP A 228 -16.30 18.08 -11.27
C TRP A 228 -17.80 18.37 -11.23
N ALA A 229 -18.48 18.38 -12.39
CA ALA A 229 -19.92 18.52 -12.44
C ALA A 229 -20.65 17.37 -11.73
N PHE A 230 -20.24 16.12 -11.99
CA PHE A 230 -20.78 14.93 -11.33
C PHE A 230 -20.60 14.98 -9.80
N LEU A 231 -19.40 15.29 -9.33
CA LEU A 231 -19.10 15.34 -7.89
C LEU A 231 -19.92 16.42 -7.16
N LYS A 232 -20.15 17.57 -7.80
CA LYS A 232 -21.02 18.63 -7.24
C LYS A 232 -22.48 18.17 -7.13
N GLU A 233 -22.98 17.42 -8.12
CA GLU A 233 -24.33 16.85 -8.03
C GLU A 233 -24.41 15.73 -6.99
N LEU A 234 -23.41 14.85 -6.93
CA LEU A 234 -23.32 13.79 -5.95
C LEU A 234 -23.28 14.33 -4.52
N HIS A 235 -22.54 15.44 -4.30
CA HIS A 235 -22.40 16.08 -3.01
C HIS A 235 -23.76 16.48 -2.37
N LYS A 236 -24.74 16.84 -3.18
CA LYS A 236 -26.08 17.19 -2.69
C LYS A 236 -26.78 16.05 -1.95
N ASN A 237 -26.37 14.82 -2.23
CA ASN A 237 -26.97 13.59 -1.67
C ASN A 237 -26.10 12.94 -0.58
N ILE A 238 -24.97 13.56 -0.20
CA ILE A 238 -24.03 13.07 0.80
C ILE A 238 -24.02 14.03 2.00
N GLU A 239 -24.29 13.51 3.20
CA GLU A 239 -24.39 14.33 4.41
C GLU A 239 -23.06 14.99 4.78
N TYR A 240 -21.97 14.20 4.81
CA TYR A 240 -20.61 14.62 5.09
C TYR A 240 -19.60 13.61 4.53
N TYR A 241 -18.32 13.89 4.62
CA TYR A 241 -17.25 13.00 4.19
C TYR A 241 -16.40 12.56 5.39
N PRO A 242 -16.33 11.25 5.71
CA PRO A 242 -15.44 10.74 6.75
C PRO A 242 -13.99 11.17 6.51
N ALA A 243 -13.28 11.43 7.61
CA ALA A 243 -11.88 11.89 7.54
C ALA A 243 -10.93 10.85 6.95
N GLY A 244 -11.29 9.56 6.99
CA GLY A 244 -10.45 8.48 6.46
C GLY A 244 -11.23 7.18 6.29
N THR A 245 -10.59 6.19 5.66
CA THR A 245 -11.22 4.92 5.26
C THR A 245 -11.70 4.09 6.46
N GLY A 246 -10.98 4.11 7.59
CA GLY A 246 -11.40 3.34 8.77
C GLY A 246 -12.76 3.79 9.32
N ALA A 247 -13.00 5.12 9.39
CA ALA A 247 -14.29 5.67 9.79
C ALA A 247 -15.39 5.31 8.78
N LEU A 248 -15.10 5.39 7.49
CA LEU A 248 -16.01 4.99 6.42
C LEU A 248 -16.44 3.53 6.56
N MET A 249 -15.49 2.60 6.74
CA MET A 249 -15.78 1.17 6.86
C MET A 249 -16.59 0.85 8.10
N LYS A 250 -16.38 1.59 9.20
CA LYS A 250 -17.18 1.46 10.40
C LYS A 250 -18.65 1.83 10.16
N GLU A 251 -18.92 2.98 9.54
CA GLU A 251 -20.29 3.40 9.21
C GLU A 251 -20.99 2.42 8.24
N PHE A 252 -20.27 1.93 7.25
CA PHE A 252 -20.76 0.92 6.33
C PHE A 252 -21.05 -0.39 7.04
N GLY A 253 -20.14 -0.84 7.92
CA GLY A 253 -20.32 -2.08 8.69
C GLY A 253 -21.46 -2.01 9.71
N GLU A 254 -21.68 -0.87 10.34
CA GLU A 254 -22.79 -0.61 11.27
C GLU A 254 -24.16 -0.47 10.55
N GLY A 255 -24.18 -0.44 9.21
CA GLY A 255 -25.39 -0.35 8.41
C GLY A 255 -26.05 1.03 8.40
N THR A 256 -25.32 2.07 8.81
CA THR A 256 -25.78 3.46 8.66
C THR A 256 -25.72 3.91 7.21
N ARG A 257 -24.86 3.28 6.43
CA ARG A 257 -24.68 3.45 4.98
C ARG A 257 -24.93 2.11 4.28
N ASP A 258 -25.60 2.15 3.15
CA ASP A 258 -25.97 0.95 2.38
C ASP A 258 -24.98 0.65 1.25
N MET A 259 -24.25 1.69 0.80
CA MET A 259 -23.27 1.63 -0.28
C MET A 259 -22.10 2.57 -0.03
N THR A 260 -20.93 2.16 -0.47
CA THR A 260 -19.69 2.95 -0.37
C THR A 260 -18.76 2.65 -1.54
N VAL A 261 -17.66 3.41 -1.64
CA VAL A 261 -16.53 3.03 -2.49
C VAL A 261 -15.52 2.22 -1.68
N THR A 262 -14.90 1.26 -2.33
CA THR A 262 -13.89 0.39 -1.72
C THR A 262 -12.76 0.08 -2.72
N THR A 263 -11.81 -0.71 -2.29
CA THR A 263 -10.72 -1.28 -3.09
C THR A 263 -10.62 -2.77 -2.81
N THR A 264 -9.77 -3.50 -3.54
CA THR A 264 -9.56 -4.94 -3.28
C THR A 264 -9.24 -5.20 -1.81
N GLY A 265 -8.30 -4.44 -1.23
CA GLY A 265 -7.89 -4.61 0.15
C GLY A 265 -8.92 -4.13 1.18
N TRP A 266 -9.58 -3.01 0.91
CA TRP A 266 -10.62 -2.48 1.78
C TRP A 266 -11.97 -3.21 1.63
N ASP A 267 -12.09 -4.14 0.69
CA ASP A 267 -13.13 -5.16 0.67
C ASP A 267 -12.77 -6.35 1.58
N ILE A 268 -11.56 -6.91 1.41
CA ILE A 268 -11.17 -8.14 2.12
C ILE A 268 -10.93 -7.87 3.61
N ASN A 269 -10.01 -6.99 3.92
CA ASN A 269 -9.49 -6.79 5.28
C ASN A 269 -10.56 -6.41 6.32
N PRO A 270 -11.48 -5.44 6.07
CA PRO A 270 -12.52 -5.11 7.04
C PRO A 270 -13.48 -6.28 7.33
N ARG A 271 -13.71 -7.18 6.35
CA ARG A 271 -14.51 -8.40 6.56
C ARG A 271 -13.76 -9.43 7.39
N VAL A 272 -12.46 -9.61 7.16
CA VAL A 272 -11.59 -10.45 8.00
C VAL A 272 -11.58 -9.98 9.45
N LEU A 273 -11.55 -8.66 9.66
CA LEU A 273 -11.52 -8.04 10.99
C LEU A 273 -12.91 -7.93 11.65
N GLY A 274 -13.98 -8.32 10.97
CA GLY A 274 -15.35 -8.20 11.48
C GLY A 274 -15.86 -6.76 11.58
N VAL A 275 -15.16 -5.79 10.98
CA VAL A 275 -15.59 -4.38 10.91
C VAL A 275 -16.75 -4.22 9.93
N VAL A 276 -16.69 -4.96 8.83
CA VAL A 276 -17.74 -5.04 7.81
C VAL A 276 -18.29 -6.46 7.80
N PRO A 277 -19.62 -6.67 7.72
CA PRO A 277 -20.22 -7.99 7.65
C PRO A 277 -19.68 -8.81 6.47
N LYS A 278 -19.56 -10.13 6.67
CA LYS A 278 -19.05 -11.06 5.64
C LYS A 278 -19.91 -11.02 4.36
N GLU A 279 -21.19 -10.74 4.50
CA GLU A 279 -22.20 -10.67 3.43
C GLU A 279 -22.04 -9.43 2.54
N ALA A 280 -21.28 -8.43 2.95
CA ALA A 280 -21.01 -7.27 2.12
C ALA A 280 -20.46 -7.72 0.78
N ALA A 281 -21.00 -7.16 -0.29
CA ALA A 281 -20.67 -7.51 -1.66
C ALA A 281 -19.97 -6.35 -2.37
N ILE A 282 -19.41 -6.65 -3.54
CA ILE A 282 -18.72 -5.66 -4.36
C ILE A 282 -19.30 -5.64 -5.78
N GLY A 283 -19.09 -4.52 -6.44
CA GLY A 283 -19.41 -4.33 -7.85
C GLY A 283 -18.41 -3.40 -8.53
N THR A 284 -18.47 -3.42 -9.85
CA THR A 284 -17.71 -2.51 -10.70
C THR A 284 -18.64 -1.71 -11.59
N PHE A 285 -18.17 -0.57 -12.07
CA PHE A 285 -18.83 0.17 -13.13
C PHE A 285 -18.49 -0.44 -14.50
N GLU A 286 -19.39 -0.27 -15.47
CA GLU A 286 -19.13 -0.60 -16.87
C GLU A 286 -18.02 0.30 -17.43
N GLY A 287 -17.02 -0.32 -18.05
CA GLY A 287 -15.88 0.40 -18.61
C GLY A 287 -14.95 1.04 -17.54
N PHE A 288 -14.96 0.51 -16.31
CA PHE A 288 -14.05 1.03 -15.29
C PHE A 288 -12.59 0.69 -15.60
N HIS A 289 -11.70 1.54 -15.12
CA HIS A 289 -10.27 1.32 -15.11
C HIS A 289 -9.81 1.17 -13.65
N TRP A 290 -8.93 0.23 -13.42
CA TRP A 290 -8.20 0.19 -12.17
C TRP A 290 -7.33 1.43 -12.04
N VAL A 291 -7.43 2.15 -10.96
CA VAL A 291 -6.42 3.13 -10.57
C VAL A 291 -5.59 2.48 -9.48
N CYS A 292 -4.39 2.06 -9.85
CA CYS A 292 -3.53 1.32 -8.94
C CYS A 292 -2.99 2.20 -7.80
N ASP A 293 -2.53 1.54 -6.74
CA ASP A 293 -1.96 2.20 -5.59
C ASP A 293 -0.72 1.45 -5.09
N ALA A 294 0.15 2.15 -4.38
CA ALA A 294 1.38 1.62 -3.84
C ALA A 294 1.75 2.34 -2.54
N HIS A 295 2.46 1.64 -1.65
CA HIS A 295 3.13 2.29 -0.55
C HIS A 295 4.64 2.32 -0.79
N TYR A 296 5.25 3.37 -0.28
CA TYR A 296 6.67 3.67 -0.45
C TYR A 296 7.37 3.77 0.89
N ILE A 297 8.61 3.35 0.91
CA ILE A 297 9.58 3.77 1.92
C ILE A 297 10.27 5.01 1.38
N SER A 298 10.16 6.12 2.10
CA SER A 298 10.93 7.34 1.83
C SER A 298 11.73 7.75 3.05
N VAL A 299 12.79 8.50 2.81
CA VAL A 299 13.73 8.94 3.84
C VAL A 299 13.73 10.47 3.88
N PRO A 300 13.44 11.10 5.02
CA PRO A 300 13.53 12.56 5.13
C PRO A 300 14.97 13.06 4.97
N LYS A 301 15.15 14.19 4.27
CA LYS A 301 16.46 14.87 4.19
C LYS A 301 16.94 15.31 5.58
N GLY A 302 18.21 15.13 5.84
CA GLY A 302 18.84 15.49 7.12
C GLY A 302 19.19 14.30 8.01
N ILE A 303 18.92 13.08 7.55
CA ILE A 303 19.39 11.84 8.18
C ILE A 303 20.92 11.71 8.03
N SER A 304 21.58 11.00 8.95
CA SER A 304 22.99 10.68 8.82
C SER A 304 23.26 9.61 7.76
N ASP A 305 24.45 9.65 7.16
CA ASP A 305 24.88 8.67 6.15
C ASP A 305 24.88 7.23 6.70
N GLU A 306 25.25 7.06 7.96
CA GLU A 306 25.22 5.75 8.64
C GLU A 306 23.81 5.17 8.71
N LYS A 307 22.83 5.96 9.12
CA LYS A 307 21.43 5.52 9.14
C LYS A 307 20.91 5.28 7.73
N LEU A 308 21.27 6.13 6.77
CA LEU A 308 20.85 5.96 5.39
C LEU A 308 21.41 4.65 4.80
N ALA A 309 22.66 4.30 5.09
CA ALA A 309 23.25 3.02 4.66
C ALA A 309 22.46 1.81 5.21
N VAL A 310 22.11 1.84 6.50
CA VAL A 310 21.30 0.77 7.13
C VAL A 310 19.90 0.71 6.52
N ILE A 311 19.28 1.84 6.22
CA ILE A 311 17.95 1.88 5.60
C ILE A 311 17.98 1.29 4.19
N LEU A 312 19.01 1.55 3.40
CA LEU A 312 19.14 0.96 2.06
C LEU A 312 19.36 -0.56 2.12
N ASP A 313 20.16 -1.07 3.06
CA ASP A 313 20.31 -2.52 3.31
C ASP A 313 18.98 -3.13 3.76
N MET A 314 18.25 -2.45 4.63
CA MET A 314 16.92 -2.87 5.09
C MET A 314 15.91 -2.92 3.95
N ILE A 315 15.85 -1.91 3.08
CA ILE A 315 14.96 -1.90 1.91
C ILE A 315 15.30 -3.07 0.99
N THR A 316 16.58 -3.32 0.74
CA THR A 316 17.04 -4.46 -0.07
C THR A 316 16.58 -5.79 0.52
N PHE A 317 16.65 -5.95 1.84
CA PHE A 317 16.13 -7.12 2.53
C PHE A 317 14.60 -7.25 2.37
N MET A 318 13.86 -6.16 2.55
CA MET A 318 12.39 -6.14 2.45
C MET A 318 11.88 -6.42 1.03
N LEU A 319 12.70 -6.22 0.00
CA LEU A 319 12.37 -6.55 -1.39
C LEU A 319 12.62 -8.02 -1.74
N GLN A 320 13.15 -8.84 -0.83
CA GLN A 320 13.29 -10.27 -1.08
C GLN A 320 11.92 -10.96 -1.12
N PRO A 321 11.72 -12.00 -1.96
CA PRO A 321 10.43 -12.66 -2.11
C PRO A 321 9.80 -13.14 -0.80
N ALA A 322 10.59 -13.67 0.14
CA ALA A 322 10.09 -14.11 1.44
C ALA A 322 9.52 -12.97 2.29
N GLN A 323 10.12 -11.78 2.22
CA GLN A 323 9.63 -10.60 2.94
C GLN A 323 8.43 -9.98 2.21
N GLN A 324 8.45 -9.99 0.89
CA GLN A 324 7.32 -9.52 0.08
C GLN A 324 6.08 -10.40 0.28
N ALA A 325 6.23 -11.69 0.52
CA ALA A 325 5.11 -12.59 0.80
C ALA A 325 4.35 -12.22 2.10
N ILE A 326 5.00 -11.55 3.06
CA ILE A 326 4.34 -11.04 4.27
C ILE A 326 3.29 -9.99 3.94
N THR A 327 3.47 -9.25 2.85
CA THR A 327 2.57 -8.15 2.45
C THR A 327 1.18 -8.58 1.99
N TYR A 328 0.94 -9.87 1.79
CA TYR A 328 -0.42 -10.40 1.63
C TYR A 328 -1.28 -10.13 2.87
N ASP A 329 -0.68 -10.15 4.06
CA ASP A 329 -1.34 -9.89 5.34
C ASP A 329 -2.71 -10.60 5.43
N LYS A 330 -3.71 -9.91 5.90
CA LYS A 330 -5.14 -10.32 5.88
C LYS A 330 -5.90 -9.65 4.72
N GLY A 331 -5.24 -9.52 3.58
CA GLY A 331 -5.79 -8.90 2.39
C GLY A 331 -5.91 -7.38 2.46
N TYR A 332 -5.22 -6.70 3.40
CA TYR A 332 -5.35 -5.24 3.59
C TYR A 332 -4.97 -4.42 2.34
N PHE A 333 -4.01 -4.89 1.56
CA PHE A 333 -3.53 -4.23 0.34
C PHE A 333 -3.44 -5.26 -0.80
N TYR A 334 -4.49 -6.06 -0.98
CA TYR A 334 -4.49 -7.26 -1.82
C TYR A 334 -4.20 -6.97 -3.31
N PRO A 335 -3.22 -7.69 -3.94
CA PRO A 335 -2.44 -8.81 -3.38
C PRO A 335 -1.32 -8.40 -2.42
N GLY A 336 -0.67 -7.24 -2.56
CA GLY A 336 0.34 -6.72 -1.64
C GLY A 336 1.76 -6.70 -2.20
N PRO A 337 2.36 -7.83 -2.66
CA PRO A 337 3.72 -7.83 -3.17
C PRO A 337 3.92 -6.87 -4.34
N ALA A 338 4.96 -6.04 -4.29
CA ALA A 338 5.42 -5.26 -5.43
C ALA A 338 6.36 -6.07 -6.35
N VAL A 339 7.07 -7.02 -5.78
CA VAL A 339 8.00 -7.91 -6.47
C VAL A 339 7.22 -9.02 -7.19
N LYS A 340 7.64 -9.36 -8.41
CA LYS A 340 7.06 -10.44 -9.19
C LYS A 340 7.40 -11.83 -8.62
N ASP A 341 6.68 -12.84 -9.05
CA ASP A 341 6.91 -14.25 -8.70
C ASP A 341 6.84 -14.52 -7.18
N VAL A 342 5.96 -13.81 -6.49
CA VAL A 342 5.65 -14.00 -5.07
C VAL A 342 4.21 -14.51 -4.95
N PRO A 343 3.97 -15.83 -5.09
CA PRO A 343 2.62 -16.38 -5.00
C PRO A 343 2.10 -16.41 -3.56
N LEU A 344 0.77 -16.44 -3.39
CA LEU A 344 0.11 -16.53 -2.09
C LEU A 344 0.59 -17.72 -1.25
N SER A 345 1.01 -18.81 -1.88
CA SER A 345 1.56 -19.99 -1.17
C SER A 345 2.83 -19.72 -0.36
N MET A 346 3.55 -18.63 -0.65
CA MET A 346 4.70 -18.17 0.14
C MET A 346 4.29 -17.34 1.35
N ALA A 347 3.05 -16.85 1.39
CA ALA A 347 2.57 -16.01 2.48
C ALA A 347 2.42 -16.80 3.79
N PRO A 348 2.40 -16.15 4.95
CA PRO A 348 2.06 -16.78 6.21
C PRO A 348 0.72 -17.52 6.15
N LYS A 349 0.60 -18.66 6.82
CA LYS A 349 -0.61 -19.51 6.77
C LYS A 349 -1.89 -18.71 7.10
N ALA A 350 -1.82 -17.82 8.09
CA ALA A 350 -2.94 -16.96 8.46
C ALA A 350 -3.41 -16.04 7.31
N SER A 351 -2.48 -15.56 6.48
CA SER A 351 -2.79 -14.77 5.28
C SER A 351 -3.46 -15.62 4.22
N GLN A 352 -2.93 -16.84 3.98
CA GLN A 352 -3.53 -17.78 3.04
C GLN A 352 -4.97 -18.13 3.43
N ASP A 353 -5.22 -18.41 4.73
CA ASP A 353 -6.56 -18.75 5.24
C ASP A 353 -7.52 -17.57 5.12
N ALA A 354 -7.08 -16.36 5.48
CA ALA A 354 -7.89 -15.16 5.36
C ALA A 354 -8.31 -14.88 3.90
N ILE A 355 -7.38 -15.04 2.96
CA ILE A 355 -7.68 -14.84 1.53
C ILE A 355 -8.52 -15.97 0.96
N ALA A 356 -8.31 -17.21 1.40
CA ALA A 356 -9.17 -18.34 0.99
C ALA A 356 -10.62 -18.15 1.45
N GLU A 357 -10.84 -17.58 2.64
CA GLU A 357 -12.18 -17.38 3.20
C GLU A 357 -12.87 -16.10 2.69
N PHE A 358 -12.13 -15.00 2.56
CA PHE A 358 -12.67 -13.67 2.31
C PHE A 358 -12.29 -13.08 0.94
N GLY A 359 -11.39 -13.70 0.19
CA GLY A 359 -11.05 -13.29 -1.17
C GLY A 359 -12.24 -13.36 -2.12
N ARG A 360 -12.09 -12.76 -3.28
CA ARG A 360 -13.13 -12.74 -4.32
C ARG A 360 -12.61 -13.44 -5.57
N PRO A 361 -13.26 -14.46 -6.08
CA PRO A 361 -12.86 -15.12 -7.32
C PRO A 361 -12.94 -14.18 -8.54
N GLU A 362 -13.75 -13.13 -8.46
CA GLU A 362 -13.93 -12.14 -9.51
C GLU A 362 -12.68 -11.27 -9.74
N TYR A 363 -11.83 -11.11 -8.72
CA TYR A 363 -10.67 -10.21 -8.82
C TYR A 363 -9.71 -10.57 -9.93
N ASP A 364 -9.36 -11.85 -10.08
CA ASP A 364 -8.42 -12.29 -11.12
C ASP A 364 -8.95 -11.96 -12.52
N ASN A 365 -10.25 -12.18 -12.73
CA ASN A 365 -10.91 -11.85 -13.99
C ASN A 365 -10.97 -10.34 -14.24
N TRP A 366 -11.31 -9.55 -13.20
CA TRP A 366 -11.39 -8.09 -13.34
C TRP A 366 -10.03 -7.45 -13.55
N ILE A 367 -8.99 -7.92 -12.85
CA ILE A 367 -7.61 -7.43 -13.00
C ILE A 367 -7.09 -7.74 -14.41
N LYS A 368 -7.38 -8.93 -14.92
CA LYS A 368 -6.94 -9.36 -16.25
C LYS A 368 -7.61 -8.60 -17.39
N ASN A 369 -8.90 -8.26 -17.24
CA ASN A 369 -9.74 -7.79 -18.34
C ASN A 369 -10.03 -6.29 -18.33
N ASN A 370 -9.56 -5.54 -17.33
CA ASN A 370 -9.77 -4.09 -17.27
C ASN A 370 -8.42 -3.35 -17.26
N PRO A 371 -8.34 -2.18 -17.90
CA PRO A 371 -7.12 -1.38 -17.92
C PRO A 371 -6.64 -1.02 -16.51
N VAL A 372 -5.32 -0.99 -16.32
CA VAL A 372 -4.68 -0.54 -15.08
C VAL A 372 -4.00 0.81 -15.34
N GLU A 373 -4.49 1.82 -14.65
CA GLU A 373 -4.01 3.19 -14.73
C GLU A 373 -3.15 3.54 -13.51
N LEU A 374 -2.09 4.31 -13.75
CA LEU A 374 -1.39 4.97 -12.65
C LEU A 374 -2.27 6.05 -12.03
N PRO A 375 -2.08 6.41 -10.75
CA PRO A 375 -2.62 7.65 -10.21
C PRO A 375 -2.09 8.87 -10.98
N LEU A 376 -2.58 10.04 -10.61
CA LEU A 376 -2.06 11.30 -11.13
C LEU A 376 -0.58 11.47 -10.74
N GLU A 377 0.15 12.21 -11.58
CA GLU A 377 1.47 12.74 -11.20
C GLU A 377 1.36 13.58 -9.91
N PRO A 378 2.43 13.66 -9.11
CA PRO A 378 2.39 14.27 -7.78
C PRO A 378 1.77 15.68 -7.73
N GLU A 379 2.13 16.56 -8.65
CA GLU A 379 1.64 17.94 -8.68
C GLU A 379 0.15 18.01 -9.07
N ALA A 380 -0.26 17.15 -10.01
CA ALA A 380 -1.65 17.02 -10.42
C ALA A 380 -2.51 16.42 -9.32
N LEU A 381 -1.99 15.45 -8.55
CA LEU A 381 -2.68 14.84 -7.43
C LEU A 381 -2.96 15.85 -6.30
N VAL A 382 -1.97 16.64 -5.92
CA VAL A 382 -2.13 17.72 -4.92
C VAL A 382 -3.19 18.72 -5.39
N THR A 383 -3.17 19.07 -6.69
CA THR A 383 -4.15 19.98 -7.27
C THR A 383 -5.56 19.37 -7.27
N ALA A 384 -5.71 18.08 -7.59
CA ALA A 384 -7.00 17.41 -7.56
C ALA A 384 -7.60 17.38 -6.14
N PHE A 385 -6.80 17.12 -5.11
CA PHE A 385 -7.25 17.12 -3.72
C PHE A 385 -7.72 18.52 -3.29
N ARG A 386 -6.93 19.55 -3.58
CA ARG A 386 -7.28 20.91 -3.27
C ARG A 386 -8.60 21.32 -3.96
N ARG A 387 -8.74 21.04 -5.25
CA ARG A 387 -9.99 21.32 -5.98
C ARG A 387 -11.18 20.55 -5.43
N TRP A 388 -10.99 19.31 -5.04
CA TRP A 388 -12.05 18.53 -4.41
C TRP A 388 -12.50 19.18 -3.09
N ASP A 389 -11.57 19.63 -2.25
CA ASP A 389 -11.88 20.31 -0.99
C ASP A 389 -12.61 21.64 -1.24
N GLU A 390 -12.14 22.46 -2.19
CA GLU A 390 -12.67 23.79 -2.50
C GLU A 390 -14.00 23.74 -3.30
N ASP A 391 -14.02 22.93 -4.38
CA ASP A 391 -15.11 22.93 -5.35
C ASP A 391 -16.25 21.95 -5.02
N VAL A 392 -16.01 20.97 -4.12
CA VAL A 392 -16.98 19.94 -3.76
C VAL A 392 -17.29 19.95 -2.27
N ALA A 393 -16.31 19.70 -1.40
CA ALA A 393 -16.57 19.50 0.02
C ALA A 393 -16.94 20.80 0.77
N ALA A 394 -16.41 21.94 0.36
CA ALA A 394 -16.67 23.24 1.00
C ALA A 394 -17.90 23.98 0.44
N VAL A 395 -18.51 23.46 -0.64
CA VAL A 395 -19.69 24.11 -1.25
C VAL A 395 -20.91 23.86 -0.38
N ALA A 396 -21.70 24.92 -0.16
CA ALA A 396 -23.00 24.78 0.50
C ALA A 396 -23.95 23.91 -0.32
N LYS A 397 -24.72 23.08 0.36
CA LYS A 397 -25.70 22.16 -0.24
C LYS A 397 -26.96 22.87 -0.66
#